data_c99eaa6e8aa0c50d6ad65876757ec15d
#
_entry.id   c99eaa6e8aa0c50d6ad65876757ec15d
#
_cell.length_a   1.000
_cell.length_b   1.000
_cell.length_c   1.000
_cell.angle_alpha   90.00
_cell.angle_beta   90.00
_cell.angle_gamma   90.00
#
_symmetry.space_group_name_H-M   'P 1'
#
loop_
_entity.id
_entity.type
_entity.pdbx_description
1 polymer ?
#
loop_
_entity_poly.entity_id
_entity_poly.type
_entity_poly.pdbx_seq_one_letter_code
_entity_poly.pdbx_strand_id
1 'polypeptide(L)'
;MVIPNRFFISKLWWSQFPFHLRLITKIRFFASFGAGGVIYLTSLIFNNIGLSATDIGLGFTISAIIGTLTRIFTGNYLNKTGKIHNPLVASSCISIAAGFFLIISTDTYSYILGQAFIGAAAGIYWPTAEFVVPYFCQPIDTRKAYALVRTSEALGIFLGVFIGGFM
;
A
#
# COMPACT_ATOMS: atom_id res chain seq x y z
N MET A 1 33.20 -28.31 -11.49
CA MET A 1 32.25 -27.18 -11.71
C MET A 1 31.58 -26.89 -10.36
N VAL A 2 32.07 -25.89 -9.61
CA VAL A 2 31.56 -25.56 -8.28
C VAL A 2 30.26 -24.76 -8.48
N ILE A 3 29.11 -25.34 -8.13
CA ILE A 3 27.82 -24.65 -8.16
C ILE A 3 27.88 -23.60 -7.06
N PRO A 4 27.87 -22.29 -7.37
CA PRO A 4 27.89 -21.27 -6.34
C PRO A 4 26.62 -21.38 -5.50
N ASN A 5 26.81 -21.35 -4.18
CA ASN A 5 25.76 -21.50 -3.20
C ASN A 5 24.62 -20.48 -3.50
N ARG A 6 23.39 -20.95 -3.71
CA ARG A 6 22.22 -20.13 -4.11
C ARG A 6 21.99 -18.94 -3.18
N PHE A 7 22.35 -19.06 -1.93
CA PHE A 7 22.31 -17.97 -0.94
C PHE A 7 23.31 -16.84 -1.25
N PHE A 8 24.48 -17.17 -1.81
CA PHE A 8 25.50 -16.18 -2.16
C PHE A 8 25.08 -15.37 -3.40
N ILE A 9 24.42 -16.01 -4.36
CA ILE A 9 23.91 -15.39 -5.58
C ILE A 9 22.76 -14.41 -5.22
N SER A 10 21.87 -14.77 -4.31
CA SER A 10 20.77 -13.89 -3.90
C SER A 10 21.25 -12.64 -3.17
N LYS A 11 22.29 -12.76 -2.35
CA LYS A 11 22.89 -11.63 -1.63
C LYS A 11 23.63 -10.68 -2.56
N LEU A 12 24.34 -11.23 -3.57
CA LEU A 12 24.99 -10.45 -4.62
C LEU A 12 23.96 -9.74 -5.52
N TRP A 13 22.87 -10.43 -5.88
CA TRP A 13 21.79 -9.84 -6.68
C TRP A 13 21.11 -8.67 -5.95
N TRP A 14 20.81 -8.83 -4.65
CA TRP A 14 20.19 -7.77 -3.86
C TRP A 14 21.11 -6.58 -3.64
N SER A 15 22.43 -6.81 -3.49
CA SER A 15 23.41 -5.75 -3.25
C SER A 15 23.65 -4.83 -4.45
N GLN A 16 23.30 -5.27 -5.67
CA GLN A 16 23.41 -4.43 -6.88
C GLN A 16 22.43 -3.23 -6.87
N PHE A 17 21.35 -3.29 -6.07
CA PHE A 17 20.40 -2.21 -5.98
C PHE A 17 20.86 -1.13 -4.99
N PRO A 18 20.67 0.19 -5.31
CA PRO A 18 20.98 1.27 -4.40
C PRO A 18 20.28 1.12 -3.04
N PHE A 19 20.92 1.59 -1.98
CA PHE A 19 20.38 1.47 -0.61
C PHE A 19 18.95 2.02 -0.49
N HIS A 20 18.70 3.22 -1.02
CA HIS A 20 17.39 3.85 -0.95
C HIS A 20 16.31 3.06 -1.71
N LEU A 21 16.65 2.48 -2.88
CA LEU A 21 15.72 1.63 -3.61
C LEU A 21 15.38 0.35 -2.82
N ARG A 22 16.38 -0.27 -2.18
CA ARG A 22 16.15 -1.43 -1.30
C ARG A 22 15.26 -1.09 -0.11
N LEU A 23 15.43 0.10 0.47
CA LEU A 23 14.61 0.57 1.58
C LEU A 23 13.14 0.77 1.14
N ILE A 24 12.93 1.47 0.01
CA ILE A 24 11.59 1.67 -0.56
C ILE A 24 10.91 0.33 -0.86
N THR A 25 11.65 -0.61 -1.44
CA THR A 25 11.13 -1.95 -1.75
C THR A 25 10.64 -2.67 -0.50
N LYS A 26 11.38 -2.59 0.62
CA LYS A 26 10.95 -3.17 1.89
C LYS A 26 9.71 -2.44 2.46
N ILE A 27 9.71 -1.12 2.45
CA ILE A 27 8.56 -0.33 2.92
C ILE A 27 7.31 -0.68 2.12
N ARG A 28 7.43 -0.78 0.79
CA ARG A 28 6.33 -1.18 -0.10
C ARG A 28 5.82 -2.58 0.22
N PHE A 29 6.73 -3.53 0.47
CA PHE A 29 6.35 -4.89 0.86
C PHE A 29 5.49 -4.89 2.12
N PHE A 30 5.94 -4.24 3.20
CA PHE A 30 5.21 -4.21 4.47
C PHE A 30 3.89 -3.43 4.37
N ALA A 31 3.87 -2.31 3.65
CA ALA A 31 2.64 -1.55 3.41
C ALA A 31 1.60 -2.39 2.64
N SER A 32 2.06 -3.12 1.63
CA SER A 32 1.20 -3.99 0.82
C SER A 32 0.76 -5.23 1.58
N PHE A 33 1.61 -5.77 2.46
CA PHE A 33 1.25 -6.86 3.37
C PHE A 33 0.09 -6.44 4.29
N GLY A 34 0.20 -5.28 4.94
CA GLY A 34 -0.88 -4.74 5.76
C GLY A 34 -2.15 -4.47 4.96
N ALA A 35 -2.03 -3.88 3.77
CA ALA A 35 -3.17 -3.61 2.89
C ALA A 35 -3.90 -4.90 2.47
N GLY A 36 -3.15 -5.96 2.11
CA GLY A 36 -3.72 -7.26 1.75
C GLY A 36 -4.50 -7.89 2.90
N GLY A 37 -3.94 -7.88 4.10
CA GLY A 37 -4.62 -8.37 5.31
C GLY A 37 -5.89 -7.59 5.62
N VAL A 38 -5.82 -6.24 5.58
CA VAL A 38 -6.99 -5.38 5.85
C VAL A 38 -8.11 -5.62 4.85
N ILE A 39 -7.82 -5.72 3.55
CA ILE A 39 -8.85 -5.96 2.52
C ILE A 39 -9.62 -7.26 2.80
N TYR A 40 -8.92 -8.33 3.12
CA TYR A 40 -9.54 -9.62 3.42
C TYR A 40 -10.33 -9.58 4.74
N LEU A 41 -9.69 -9.13 5.82
CA LEU A 41 -10.28 -9.13 7.16
C LEU A 41 -11.46 -8.16 7.28
N THR A 42 -11.42 -7.02 6.59
CA THR A 42 -12.53 -6.05 6.61
C THR A 42 -13.83 -6.71 6.18
N SER A 43 -13.85 -7.42 5.06
CA SER A 43 -15.07 -8.08 4.57
C SER A 43 -15.59 -9.13 5.56
N LEU A 44 -14.68 -9.92 6.16
CA LEU A 44 -15.04 -10.96 7.10
C LEU A 44 -15.56 -10.38 8.42
N ILE A 45 -14.86 -9.43 9.01
CA ILE A 45 -15.22 -8.84 10.30
C ILE A 45 -16.55 -8.12 10.22
N PHE A 46 -16.77 -7.29 9.19
CA PHE A 46 -17.98 -6.50 9.07
C PHE A 46 -19.21 -7.34 8.70
N ASN A 47 -19.01 -8.44 7.95
CA ASN A 47 -20.07 -9.41 7.75
C ASN A 47 -20.46 -10.12 9.06
N ASN A 48 -19.51 -10.45 9.92
CA ASN A 48 -19.76 -11.06 11.23
C ASN A 48 -20.44 -10.09 12.24
N ILE A 49 -20.26 -8.79 12.09
CA ILE A 49 -20.95 -7.76 12.90
C ILE A 49 -22.38 -7.53 12.39
N GLY A 50 -22.75 -8.10 11.23
CA GLY A 50 -24.10 -8.03 10.68
C GLY A 50 -24.29 -7.00 9.58
N LEU A 51 -23.23 -6.40 9.04
CA LEU A 51 -23.33 -5.55 7.85
C LEU A 51 -23.63 -6.43 6.63
N SER A 52 -24.55 -5.95 5.79
CA SER A 52 -24.89 -6.66 4.55
C SER A 52 -23.74 -6.60 3.54
N ALA A 53 -23.68 -7.57 2.63
CA ALA A 53 -22.72 -7.54 1.52
C ALA A 53 -22.83 -6.26 0.69
N THR A 54 -24.02 -5.68 0.59
CA THR A 54 -24.27 -4.41 -0.09
C THR A 54 -23.58 -3.24 0.64
N ASP A 55 -23.70 -3.17 1.97
CA ASP A 55 -23.05 -2.13 2.78
C ASP A 55 -21.53 -2.21 2.67
N ILE A 56 -20.99 -3.43 2.73
CA ILE A 56 -19.55 -3.68 2.57
C ILE A 56 -19.09 -3.25 1.19
N GLY A 57 -19.81 -3.61 0.14
CA GLY A 57 -19.52 -3.20 -1.24
C GLY A 57 -19.60 -1.69 -1.45
N LEU A 58 -20.57 -1.03 -0.80
CA LEU A 58 -20.71 0.42 -0.85
C LEU A 58 -19.50 1.12 -0.21
N GLY A 59 -19.02 0.62 0.93
CA GLY A 59 -17.81 1.13 1.56
C GLY A 59 -16.58 1.04 0.64
N PHE A 60 -16.35 -0.09 -0.02
CA PHE A 60 -15.27 -0.23 -1.00
C PHE A 60 -15.42 0.70 -2.20
N THR A 61 -16.66 0.90 -2.67
CA THR A 61 -16.96 1.83 -3.76
C THR A 61 -16.59 3.27 -3.38
N ILE A 62 -17.00 3.72 -2.20
CA ILE A 62 -16.66 5.06 -1.69
C ILE A 62 -15.15 5.20 -1.50
N SER A 63 -14.49 4.18 -0.95
CA SER A 63 -13.03 4.14 -0.84
C SER A 63 -12.35 4.32 -2.20
N ALA A 64 -12.83 3.63 -3.24
CA ALA A 64 -12.29 3.72 -4.59
C ALA A 64 -12.49 5.11 -5.21
N ILE A 65 -13.67 5.71 -5.05
CA ILE A 65 -13.98 7.05 -5.56
C ILE A 65 -13.07 8.10 -4.89
N ILE A 66 -13.02 8.12 -3.56
CA ILE A 66 -12.20 9.07 -2.80
C ILE A 66 -10.71 8.84 -3.08
N GLY A 67 -10.28 7.58 -3.15
CA GLY A 67 -8.91 7.22 -3.51
C GLY A 67 -8.50 7.71 -4.90
N THR A 68 -9.40 7.64 -5.87
CA THR A 68 -9.17 8.16 -7.22
C THR A 68 -9.04 9.69 -7.22
N LEU A 69 -9.94 10.38 -6.54
CA LEU A 69 -9.89 11.84 -6.44
C LEU A 69 -8.60 12.32 -5.76
N THR A 70 -8.28 11.75 -4.60
CA THR A 70 -7.06 12.11 -3.85
C THR A 70 -5.79 11.77 -4.62
N ARG A 71 -5.79 10.71 -5.43
CA ARG A 71 -4.68 10.35 -6.33
C ARG A 71 -4.43 11.44 -7.38
N ILE A 72 -5.47 11.98 -7.99
CA ILE A 72 -5.36 13.06 -8.98
C ILE A 72 -4.77 14.33 -8.32
N PHE A 73 -5.30 14.72 -7.16
CA PHE A 73 -4.79 15.87 -6.41
C PHE A 73 -3.33 15.69 -5.98
N THR A 74 -2.99 14.51 -5.48
CA THR A 74 -1.62 14.19 -5.05
C THR A 74 -0.66 14.19 -6.23
N GLY A 75 -1.03 13.62 -7.37
CA GLY A 75 -0.21 13.63 -8.58
C GLY A 75 0.08 15.07 -9.04
N ASN A 76 -0.94 15.91 -9.07
CA ASN A 76 -0.78 17.33 -9.42
C ASN A 76 0.11 18.08 -8.43
N TYR A 77 -0.03 17.80 -7.12
CA TYR A 77 0.81 18.40 -6.09
C TYR A 77 2.30 17.99 -6.26
N LEU A 78 2.55 16.69 -6.46
CA LEU A 78 3.90 16.14 -6.65
C LEU A 78 4.57 16.73 -7.91
N ASN A 79 3.83 16.80 -9.02
CA ASN A 79 4.34 17.38 -10.27
C ASN A 79 4.71 18.86 -10.12
N LYS A 80 3.96 19.61 -9.32
CA LYS A 80 4.22 21.05 -9.12
C LYS A 80 5.34 21.32 -8.11
N THR A 81 5.44 20.52 -7.06
CA THR A 81 6.30 20.85 -5.91
C THR A 81 7.52 19.95 -5.77
N GLY A 82 7.47 18.71 -6.29
CA GLY A 82 8.47 17.68 -6.06
C GLY A 82 8.60 17.22 -4.60
N LYS A 83 7.75 17.75 -3.68
CA LYS A 83 7.85 17.50 -2.24
C LYS A 83 7.08 16.24 -1.85
N ILE A 84 7.80 15.19 -1.50
CA ILE A 84 7.23 13.88 -1.13
C ILE A 84 6.89 13.76 0.37
N HIS A 85 7.57 14.53 1.23
CA HIS A 85 7.43 14.40 2.69
C HIS A 85 6.00 14.69 3.16
N ASN A 86 5.40 15.79 2.73
CA ASN A 86 4.07 16.20 3.18
C ASN A 86 2.98 15.19 2.81
N PRO A 87 2.90 14.68 1.55
CA PRO A 87 1.94 13.62 1.22
C PRO A 87 2.16 12.34 2.03
N LEU A 88 3.41 11.92 2.29
CA LEU A 88 3.68 10.73 3.10
C LEU A 88 3.18 10.88 4.54
N VAL A 89 3.47 12.01 5.17
CA VAL A 89 2.98 12.30 6.53
C VAL A 89 1.45 12.37 6.55
N ALA A 90 0.84 13.08 5.60
CA ALA A 90 -0.61 13.20 5.49
C ALA A 90 -1.27 11.82 5.32
N SER A 91 -0.75 10.97 4.43
CA SER A 91 -1.30 9.63 4.22
C SER A 91 -1.18 8.76 5.48
N SER A 92 -0.08 8.88 6.24
CA SER A 92 0.11 8.15 7.49
C SER A 92 -0.89 8.58 8.57
N CYS A 93 -1.09 9.90 8.75
CA CYS A 93 -2.09 10.42 9.70
C CYS A 93 -3.51 9.98 9.32
N ILE A 94 -3.86 10.04 8.03
CA ILE A 94 -5.17 9.62 7.53
C ILE A 94 -5.35 8.10 7.71
N SER A 95 -4.30 7.29 7.51
CA SER A 95 -4.34 5.84 7.75
C SER A 95 -4.60 5.50 9.22
N ILE A 96 -4.00 6.24 10.16
CA ILE A 96 -4.25 6.07 11.59
C ILE A 96 -5.72 6.40 11.90
N ALA A 97 -6.23 7.51 11.38
CA ALA A 97 -7.64 7.87 11.55
C ALA A 97 -8.57 6.80 10.95
N ALA A 98 -8.25 6.28 9.77
CA ALA A 98 -9.01 5.20 9.14
C ALA A 98 -9.07 3.95 10.04
N GLY A 99 -7.92 3.52 10.58
CA GLY A 99 -7.86 2.40 11.52
C GLY A 99 -8.71 2.62 12.76
N PHE A 100 -8.64 3.82 13.33
CA PHE A 100 -9.48 4.20 14.49
C PHE A 100 -10.97 4.10 14.17
N PHE A 101 -11.43 4.70 13.07
CA PHE A 101 -12.84 4.63 12.66
C PHE A 101 -13.30 3.19 12.41
N LEU A 102 -12.47 2.34 11.80
CA LEU A 102 -12.84 0.93 11.58
C LEU A 102 -12.93 0.13 12.87
N ILE A 103 -12.04 0.39 13.85
CA ILE A 103 -12.05 -0.31 15.14
C ILE A 103 -13.32 0.02 15.95
N ILE A 104 -13.78 1.26 15.92
CA ILE A 104 -14.99 1.69 16.65
C ILE A 104 -16.28 1.48 15.87
N SER A 105 -16.17 0.98 14.63
CA SER A 105 -17.29 0.86 13.71
C SER A 105 -18.24 -0.26 14.13
N THR A 106 -19.49 0.09 14.42
CA THR A 106 -20.56 -0.84 14.78
C THR A 106 -21.76 -0.74 13.83
N ASP A 107 -21.74 0.23 12.92
CA ASP A 107 -22.82 0.51 11.98
C ASP A 107 -22.30 0.84 10.58
N THR A 108 -23.20 0.86 9.59
CA THR A 108 -22.87 1.14 8.19
C THR A 108 -22.23 2.51 7.98
N TYR A 109 -22.65 3.54 8.72
CA TYR A 109 -22.14 4.91 8.52
C TYR A 109 -20.70 5.04 8.99
N SER A 110 -20.38 4.55 10.20
CA SER A 110 -19.01 4.57 10.73
C SER A 110 -18.06 3.72 9.89
N TYR A 111 -18.54 2.57 9.37
CA TYR A 111 -17.79 1.75 8.43
C TYR A 111 -17.49 2.50 7.12
N ILE A 112 -18.49 3.14 6.50
CA ILE A 112 -18.30 3.93 5.27
C ILE A 112 -17.30 5.06 5.49
N LEU A 113 -17.37 5.74 6.63
CA LEU A 113 -16.42 6.80 6.98
C LEU A 113 -14.99 6.26 7.09
N GLY A 114 -14.79 5.12 7.77
CA GLY A 114 -13.49 4.44 7.83
C GLY A 114 -12.95 4.08 6.44
N GLN A 115 -13.81 3.55 5.56
CA GLN A 115 -13.46 3.22 4.18
C GLN A 115 -13.11 4.48 3.35
N ALA A 116 -13.79 5.58 3.58
CA ALA A 116 -13.48 6.88 2.96
C ALA A 116 -12.05 7.33 3.31
N PHE A 117 -11.66 7.22 4.58
CA PHE A 117 -10.30 7.52 5.04
C PHE A 117 -9.26 6.54 4.46
N ILE A 118 -9.56 5.24 4.36
CA ILE A 118 -8.69 4.28 3.67
C ILE A 118 -8.44 4.70 2.23
N GLY A 119 -9.51 5.02 1.50
CA GLY A 119 -9.41 5.50 0.13
C GLY A 119 -8.54 6.74 -0.01
N ALA A 120 -8.77 7.75 0.85
CA ALA A 120 -7.98 8.97 0.87
C ALA A 120 -6.50 8.69 1.15
N ALA A 121 -6.19 7.89 2.17
CA ALA A 121 -4.82 7.53 2.52
C ALA A 121 -4.11 6.79 1.38
N ALA A 122 -4.76 5.81 0.78
CA ALA A 122 -4.23 5.04 -0.34
C ALA A 122 -4.01 5.93 -1.58
N GLY A 123 -4.96 6.82 -1.88
CA GLY A 123 -4.85 7.76 -3.00
C GLY A 123 -3.72 8.76 -2.86
N ILE A 124 -3.28 9.06 -1.63
CA ILE A 124 -2.11 9.90 -1.36
C ILE A 124 -0.82 9.08 -1.35
N TYR A 125 -0.84 7.93 -0.70
CA TYR A 125 0.35 7.10 -0.52
C TYR A 125 0.91 6.53 -1.83
N TRP A 126 0.06 5.87 -2.63
CA TRP A 126 0.53 5.13 -3.80
C TRP A 126 1.22 5.99 -4.85
N PRO A 127 0.65 7.12 -5.31
CA PRO A 127 1.36 7.98 -6.28
C PRO A 127 2.62 8.58 -5.70
N THR A 128 2.65 8.91 -4.41
CA THR A 128 3.86 9.44 -3.75
C THR A 128 4.97 8.40 -3.72
N ALA A 129 4.65 7.16 -3.38
CA ALA A 129 5.60 6.07 -3.34
C ALA A 129 6.11 5.67 -4.75
N GLU A 130 5.30 5.83 -5.79
CA GLU A 130 5.73 5.64 -7.18
C GLU A 130 6.61 6.78 -7.69
N PHE A 131 6.28 8.02 -7.34
CA PHE A 131 7.03 9.20 -7.73
C PHE A 131 8.49 9.17 -7.25
N VAL A 132 8.76 8.49 -6.14
CA VAL A 132 10.10 8.37 -5.53
C VAL A 132 11.01 7.39 -6.28
N VAL A 133 10.47 6.37 -6.95
CA VAL A 133 11.27 5.31 -7.58
C VAL A 133 12.29 5.84 -8.59
N PRO A 134 11.96 6.74 -9.53
CA PRO A 134 12.93 7.27 -10.50
C PRO A 134 14.09 8.05 -9.87
N TYR A 135 13.86 8.67 -8.71
CA TYR A 135 14.91 9.44 -8.01
C TYR A 135 15.98 8.55 -7.37
N PHE A 136 15.59 7.32 -6.97
CA PHE A 136 16.48 6.42 -6.24
C PHE A 136 16.93 5.20 -7.04
N CYS A 137 16.56 5.10 -8.32
CA CYS A 137 16.97 3.97 -9.15
C CYS A 137 18.38 4.12 -9.74
N GLN A 138 18.95 5.32 -9.82
CA GLN A 138 20.27 5.54 -10.41
C GLN A 138 21.37 4.74 -9.67
N PRO A 139 22.28 4.07 -10.36
CA PRO A 139 22.49 4.03 -11.83
C PRO A 139 21.71 2.91 -12.56
N ILE A 140 20.73 2.30 -11.94
CA ILE A 140 19.98 1.15 -12.49
C ILE A 140 18.86 1.63 -13.43
N ASP A 141 18.56 0.80 -14.44
CA ASP A 141 17.43 1.02 -15.34
C ASP A 141 16.11 1.15 -14.52
N THR A 142 15.40 2.24 -14.75
CA THR A 142 14.12 2.58 -14.10
C THR A 142 13.10 1.43 -14.23
N ARG A 143 13.09 0.71 -15.36
CA ARG A 143 12.19 -0.45 -15.57
C ARG A 143 12.48 -1.57 -14.57
N LYS A 144 13.78 -1.86 -14.32
CA LYS A 144 14.19 -2.88 -13.32
C LYS A 144 13.83 -2.43 -11.91
N ALA A 145 13.96 -1.15 -11.60
CA ALA A 145 13.57 -0.59 -10.32
C ALA A 145 12.05 -0.71 -10.07
N TYR A 146 11.23 -0.35 -11.05
CA TYR A 146 9.77 -0.54 -10.96
C TYR A 146 9.39 -2.02 -10.87
N ALA A 147 10.01 -2.91 -11.66
CA ALA A 147 9.75 -4.34 -11.59
C ALA A 147 10.02 -4.89 -10.18
N LEU A 148 11.15 -4.52 -9.56
CA LEU A 148 11.50 -4.92 -8.20
C LEU A 148 10.45 -4.45 -7.18
N VAL A 149 10.08 -3.17 -7.22
CA VAL A 149 9.11 -2.57 -6.30
C VAL A 149 7.72 -3.19 -6.48
N ARG A 150 7.27 -3.39 -7.71
CA ARG A 150 5.97 -4.02 -8.00
C ARG A 150 5.92 -5.50 -7.62
N THR A 151 7.00 -6.23 -7.83
CA THR A 151 7.09 -7.63 -7.37
C THR A 151 7.00 -7.71 -5.85
N SER A 152 7.67 -6.82 -5.12
CA SER A 152 7.59 -6.77 -3.66
C SER A 152 6.18 -6.42 -3.15
N GLU A 153 5.50 -5.51 -3.84
CA GLU A 153 4.10 -5.15 -3.58
C GLU A 153 3.17 -6.35 -3.75
N ALA A 154 3.27 -7.04 -4.88
CA ALA A 154 2.46 -8.22 -5.17
C ALA A 154 2.68 -9.34 -4.14
N LEU A 155 3.94 -9.59 -3.77
CA LEU A 155 4.29 -10.55 -2.72
C LEU A 155 3.74 -10.14 -1.35
N GLY A 156 3.80 -8.84 -1.03
CA GLY A 156 3.23 -8.31 0.21
C GLY A 156 1.73 -8.55 0.28
N ILE A 157 0.97 -8.15 -0.75
CA ILE A 157 -0.48 -8.37 -0.83
C ILE A 157 -0.81 -9.86 -0.71
N PHE A 158 -0.13 -10.71 -1.50
CA PHE A 158 -0.34 -12.16 -1.46
C PHE A 158 -0.17 -12.74 -0.05
N LEU A 159 0.93 -12.43 0.62
CA LEU A 159 1.19 -12.91 1.98
C LEU A 159 0.22 -12.31 3.00
N GLY A 160 -0.19 -11.06 2.85
CA GLY A 160 -1.18 -10.42 3.71
C GLY A 160 -2.54 -11.10 3.62
N VAL A 161 -3.02 -11.37 2.41
CA VAL A 161 -4.28 -12.11 2.19
C VAL A 161 -4.15 -13.55 2.68
N PHE A 162 -3.04 -14.23 2.36
CA PHE A 162 -2.80 -15.60 2.75
C PHE A 162 -2.82 -15.77 4.28
N ILE A 163 -2.07 -14.96 5.02
CA ILE A 163 -2.03 -15.03 6.49
C ILE A 163 -3.36 -14.59 7.10
N GLY A 164 -4.00 -13.53 6.57
CA GLY A 164 -5.32 -13.10 7.02
C GLY A 164 -6.41 -14.16 6.84
N GLY A 165 -6.25 -15.06 5.85
CA GLY A 165 -7.18 -16.17 5.63
C GLY A 165 -7.06 -17.32 6.63
N PHE A 166 -5.98 -17.37 7.43
CA PHE A 166 -5.78 -18.37 8.49
C PHE A 166 -6.17 -17.85 9.89
N MET A 167 -6.48 -16.56 10.03
CA MET A 167 -6.91 -15.96 11.30
C MET A 167 -8.42 -15.91 11.41
#